data_53ae9c110041664145c7041c3511203d
#
_entry.id   53ae9c110041664145c7041c3511203d
#
_cell.length_a   1.000
_cell.length_b   1.000
_cell.length_c   1.000
_cell.angle_alpha   90.00
_cell.angle_beta   90.00
_cell.angle_gamma   90.00
#
_symmetry.space_group_name_H-M   'P 1'
#
loop_
_entity.id
_entity.type
_entity.pdbx_description
1 polymer ?
#
loop_
_entity_poly.entity_id
_entity_poly.type
_entity_poly.pdbx_seq_one_letter_code
_entity_poly.pdbx_strand_id
1 'polypeptide(L)'
;WLHVAVGVPGWQDRLGRVLATTVVFGPVVLLTYAVSLALGVVQSPLPWLTVTVVAFFASLGLAVLVGAYLPGTAPRTGGNPFAATSGGAAQGCLTALISFIGPIALTAPAAVLALITSGTTVGRWAVLVVGTAYGLGLLAVGVVVGGARLDARAPELLGQLESAQI
;
A
#
# COMPACT_ATOMS: atom_id res chain seq x y z
N TRP A 1 -8.91 -16.86 3.96
CA TRP A 1 -8.77 -18.32 3.70
C TRP A 1 -9.70 -18.80 2.57
N LEU A 2 -10.85 -18.12 2.34
CA LEU A 2 -11.78 -18.46 1.25
C LEU A 2 -11.13 -18.48 -0.14
N HIS A 3 -10.22 -17.56 -0.45
CA HIS A 3 -9.51 -17.50 -1.72
C HIS A 3 -8.58 -18.73 -1.94
N VAL A 4 -8.01 -19.27 -0.87
CA VAL A 4 -7.20 -20.49 -0.93
C VAL A 4 -8.07 -21.71 -1.22
N ALA A 5 -9.25 -21.79 -0.60
CA ALA A 5 -10.21 -22.87 -0.83
C ALA A 5 -10.80 -22.87 -2.27
N VAL A 6 -10.91 -21.71 -2.89
CA VAL A 6 -11.45 -21.54 -4.26
C VAL A 6 -10.35 -21.59 -5.33
N GLY A 7 -9.05 -21.64 -4.93
CA GLY A 7 -7.92 -21.71 -5.86
C GLY A 7 -7.65 -20.42 -6.62
N VAL A 8 -8.04 -19.25 -6.04
CA VAL A 8 -7.77 -17.94 -6.65
C VAL A 8 -6.29 -17.59 -6.46
N PRO A 9 -5.57 -17.21 -7.54
CA PRO A 9 -4.18 -16.79 -7.44
C PRO A 9 -4.01 -15.60 -6.47
N GLY A 10 -2.98 -15.61 -5.63
CA GLY A 10 -2.77 -14.61 -4.60
C GLY A 10 -2.65 -13.18 -5.13
N TRP A 11 -2.15 -12.99 -6.35
CA TRP A 11 -2.07 -11.67 -6.96
C TRP A 11 -3.46 -11.08 -7.29
N GLN A 12 -4.45 -11.92 -7.63
CA GLN A 12 -5.83 -11.46 -7.89
C GLN A 12 -6.52 -11.00 -6.61
N ASP A 13 -6.34 -11.72 -5.49
CA ASP A 13 -6.83 -11.27 -4.17
C ASP A 13 -6.22 -9.92 -3.80
N ARG A 14 -4.90 -9.77 -3.98
CA ARG A 14 -4.20 -8.52 -3.68
C ARG A 14 -4.64 -7.37 -4.58
N LEU A 15 -4.80 -7.63 -5.86
CA LEU A 15 -5.31 -6.63 -6.80
C LEU A 15 -6.73 -6.19 -6.45
N GLY A 16 -7.61 -7.12 -6.10
CA GLY A 16 -8.96 -6.81 -5.66
C GLY A 16 -8.99 -5.88 -4.44
N ARG A 17 -8.14 -6.12 -3.46
CA ARG A 17 -8.00 -5.25 -2.27
C ARG A 17 -7.46 -3.86 -2.62
N VAL A 18 -6.47 -3.80 -3.50
CA VAL A 18 -5.92 -2.53 -4.00
C VAL A 18 -7.00 -1.73 -4.73
N LEU A 19 -7.76 -2.37 -5.63
CA LEU A 19 -8.83 -1.71 -6.36
C LEU A 19 -9.93 -1.21 -5.40
N ALA A 20 -10.37 -2.03 -4.46
CA ALA A 20 -11.35 -1.62 -3.46
C ALA A 20 -10.85 -0.41 -2.64
N THR A 21 -9.61 -0.43 -2.18
CA THR A 21 -8.99 0.68 -1.44
C THR A 21 -8.87 1.93 -2.33
N THR A 22 -8.49 1.77 -3.60
CA THR A 22 -8.38 2.88 -4.55
C THR A 22 -9.73 3.54 -4.83
N VAL A 23 -10.80 2.77 -4.96
CA VAL A 23 -12.15 3.31 -5.17
C VAL A 23 -12.62 4.14 -3.97
N VAL A 24 -12.30 3.71 -2.75
CA VAL A 24 -12.71 4.40 -1.53
C VAL A 24 -11.82 5.62 -1.24
N PHE A 25 -10.50 5.42 -1.24
CA PHE A 25 -9.55 6.46 -0.81
C PHE A 25 -9.03 7.33 -1.94
N GLY A 26 -9.06 6.88 -3.19
CA GLY A 26 -8.64 7.69 -4.34
C GLY A 26 -9.39 9.01 -4.43
N PRO A 27 -10.74 9.02 -4.39
CA PRO A 27 -11.50 10.27 -4.37
C PRO A 27 -11.17 11.18 -3.19
N VAL A 28 -10.91 10.62 -2.00
CA VAL A 28 -10.54 11.39 -0.81
C VAL A 28 -9.19 12.08 -1.01
N VAL A 29 -8.20 11.36 -1.55
CA VAL A 29 -6.87 11.93 -1.84
C VAL A 29 -6.97 13.03 -2.89
N LEU A 30 -7.72 12.82 -3.96
CA LEU A 30 -7.93 13.82 -5.00
C LEU A 30 -8.68 15.05 -4.46
N LEU A 31 -9.69 14.85 -3.61
CA LEU A 31 -10.42 15.94 -2.98
C LEU A 31 -9.50 16.76 -2.05
N THR A 32 -8.70 16.07 -1.22
CA THR A 32 -7.72 16.74 -0.34
C THR A 32 -6.72 17.55 -1.16
N TYR A 33 -6.25 17.00 -2.27
CA TYR A 33 -5.36 17.71 -3.18
C TYR A 33 -6.04 18.94 -3.81
N ALA A 34 -7.29 18.80 -4.28
CA ALA A 34 -8.06 19.91 -4.85
C ALA A 34 -8.31 21.03 -3.83
N VAL A 35 -8.63 20.68 -2.59
CA VAL A 35 -8.76 21.65 -1.49
C VAL A 35 -7.45 22.37 -1.21
N SER A 36 -6.32 21.64 -1.21
CA SER A 36 -4.99 22.25 -1.02
C SER A 36 -4.62 23.24 -2.12
N LEU A 37 -5.06 22.99 -3.36
CA LEU A 37 -4.93 23.94 -4.47
C LEU A 37 -5.81 25.18 -4.26
N ALA A 38 -7.06 24.99 -3.88
CA ALA A 38 -8.02 26.07 -3.66
C ALA A 38 -7.58 27.00 -2.53
N LEU A 39 -6.95 26.48 -1.50
CA LEU A 39 -6.40 27.24 -0.37
C LEU A 39 -5.04 27.91 -0.69
N GLY A 40 -4.48 27.70 -1.89
CA GLY A 40 -3.19 28.29 -2.29
C GLY A 40 -1.96 27.68 -1.59
N VAL A 41 -2.14 26.56 -0.90
CA VAL A 41 -1.02 25.83 -0.24
C VAL A 41 -0.05 25.26 -1.27
N VAL A 42 -0.58 24.84 -2.41
CA VAL A 42 0.18 24.24 -3.52
C VAL A 42 0.38 25.26 -4.63
N GLN A 43 1.59 25.78 -4.80
CA GLN A 43 1.91 26.78 -5.83
C GLN A 43 2.20 26.17 -7.21
N SER A 44 2.69 24.93 -7.26
CA SER A 44 3.02 24.23 -8.50
C SER A 44 2.17 22.96 -8.64
N PRO A 45 1.00 23.00 -9.33
CA PRO A 45 0.03 21.90 -9.28
C PRO A 45 0.58 20.57 -9.83
N LEU A 46 1.20 20.53 -11.00
CA LEU A 46 1.62 19.28 -11.63
C LEU A 46 2.69 18.50 -10.84
N PRO A 47 3.80 19.11 -10.37
CA PRO A 47 4.80 18.39 -9.57
C PRO A 47 4.22 17.83 -8.27
N TRP A 48 3.39 18.59 -7.56
CA TRP A 48 2.78 18.14 -6.32
C TRP A 48 1.70 17.07 -6.52
N LEU A 49 0.96 17.13 -7.64
CA LEU A 49 0.07 16.03 -8.05
C LEU A 49 0.86 14.74 -8.22
N THR A 50 2.03 14.80 -8.87
CA THR A 50 2.90 13.64 -9.03
C THR A 50 3.32 13.05 -7.68
N VAL A 51 3.78 13.88 -6.76
CA VAL A 51 4.17 13.45 -5.41
C VAL A 51 3.00 12.77 -4.69
N THR A 52 1.80 13.34 -4.79
CA THR A 52 0.58 12.79 -4.19
C THR A 52 0.23 11.42 -4.78
N VAL A 53 0.27 11.29 -6.11
CA VAL A 53 -0.02 10.03 -6.82
C VAL A 53 1.01 8.95 -6.48
N VAL A 54 2.30 9.31 -6.46
CA VAL A 54 3.38 8.38 -6.07
C VAL A 54 3.21 7.94 -4.61
N ALA A 55 2.95 8.87 -3.69
CA ALA A 55 2.73 8.56 -2.28
C ALA A 55 1.56 7.59 -2.09
N PHE A 56 0.47 7.81 -2.82
CA PHE A 56 -0.70 6.94 -2.77
C PHE A 56 -0.39 5.52 -3.25
N PHE A 57 0.22 5.38 -4.43
CA PHE A 57 0.55 4.05 -4.98
C PHE A 57 1.67 3.35 -4.19
N ALA A 58 2.66 4.09 -3.71
CA ALA A 58 3.71 3.54 -2.85
C ALA A 58 3.12 3.02 -1.53
N SER A 59 2.18 3.75 -0.93
CA SER A 59 1.48 3.32 0.28
C SER A 59 0.68 2.04 0.06
N LEU A 60 -0.06 1.96 -1.05
CA LEU A 60 -0.82 0.75 -1.41
C LEU A 60 0.09 -0.44 -1.67
N GLY A 61 1.16 -0.27 -2.46
CA GLY A 61 2.13 -1.32 -2.74
C GLY A 61 2.80 -1.84 -1.47
N LEU A 62 3.21 -0.93 -0.59
CA LEU A 62 3.82 -1.27 0.69
C LEU A 62 2.83 -1.97 1.63
N ALA A 63 1.59 -1.51 1.72
CA ALA A 63 0.56 -2.14 2.53
C ALA A 63 0.29 -3.59 2.11
N VAL A 64 0.29 -3.86 0.80
CA VAL A 64 0.16 -5.21 0.26
C VAL A 64 1.35 -6.09 0.65
N LEU A 65 2.58 -5.57 0.55
CA LEU A 65 3.81 -6.27 0.96
C LEU A 65 3.80 -6.56 2.47
N VAL A 66 3.59 -5.53 3.28
CA VAL A 66 3.57 -5.66 4.75
C VAL A 66 2.52 -6.68 5.18
N GLY A 67 1.32 -6.64 4.61
CA GLY A 67 0.27 -7.62 4.91
C GLY A 67 0.58 -9.05 4.46
N ALA A 68 1.52 -9.26 3.53
CA ALA A 68 1.98 -10.59 3.12
C ALA A 68 3.09 -11.15 4.01
N TYR A 69 4.00 -10.29 4.50
CA TYR A 69 5.16 -10.68 5.31
C TYR A 69 4.88 -10.64 6.81
N LEU A 70 4.04 -9.71 7.25
CA LEU A 70 3.69 -9.48 8.66
C LEU A 70 2.16 -9.65 8.85
N PRO A 71 1.63 -10.87 8.69
CA PRO A 71 0.21 -11.11 8.89
C PRO A 71 -0.14 -10.81 10.35
N GLY A 72 -1.07 -9.88 10.56
CA GLY A 72 -1.58 -9.61 11.90
C GLY A 72 -2.28 -10.85 12.46
N THR A 73 -2.01 -11.19 13.71
CA THR A 73 -2.75 -12.24 14.43
C THR A 73 -4.18 -11.76 14.68
N ALA A 74 -5.16 -12.44 14.09
CA ALA A 74 -6.56 -12.18 14.43
C ALA A 74 -6.80 -12.52 15.91
N PRO A 75 -7.56 -11.69 16.65
CA PRO A 75 -7.96 -12.05 18.01
C PRO A 75 -8.75 -13.36 17.97
N ARG A 76 -8.47 -14.25 18.93
CA ARG A 76 -9.27 -15.48 19.09
C ARG A 76 -10.73 -15.11 19.36
N THR A 77 -11.65 -15.82 18.74
CA THR A 77 -13.09 -15.69 18.97
C THR A 77 -13.39 -15.75 20.48
N GLY A 78 -14.00 -14.71 21.04
CA GLY A 78 -14.31 -14.61 22.49
C GLY A 78 -13.25 -13.92 23.35
N GLY A 79 -12.07 -13.57 22.79
CA GLY A 79 -11.05 -12.79 23.49
C GLY A 79 -11.32 -11.28 23.41
N ASN A 80 -10.76 -10.52 24.36
CA ASN A 80 -10.79 -9.08 24.30
C ASN A 80 -10.05 -8.61 23.02
N PRO A 81 -10.73 -7.89 22.09
CA PRO A 81 -10.11 -7.45 20.83
C PRO A 81 -8.93 -6.47 21.05
N PHE A 82 -8.81 -5.90 22.24
CA PHE A 82 -7.72 -5.01 22.65
C PHE A 82 -6.64 -5.71 23.48
N ALA A 83 -6.79 -6.99 23.80
CA ALA A 83 -5.76 -7.75 24.49
C ALA A 83 -4.58 -8.00 23.53
N ALA A 84 -3.53 -7.20 23.67
CA ALA A 84 -2.27 -7.44 22.97
C ALA A 84 -1.68 -8.77 23.47
N THR A 85 -1.63 -9.77 22.60
CA THR A 85 -0.76 -10.94 22.84
C THR A 85 0.69 -10.43 22.85
N SER A 86 1.49 -10.90 23.81
CA SER A 86 2.86 -10.41 24.06
C SER A 86 3.81 -10.39 22.85
N GLY A 87 3.49 -11.13 21.79
CA GLY A 87 4.21 -11.07 20.49
C GLY A 87 3.57 -10.09 19.49
N GLY A 88 2.28 -9.77 19.62
CA GLY A 88 1.56 -8.91 18.67
C GLY A 88 1.88 -7.43 18.77
N ALA A 89 2.27 -6.93 19.96
CA ALA A 89 2.59 -5.52 20.17
C ALA A 89 3.85 -5.08 19.40
N ALA A 90 4.93 -5.87 19.46
CA ALA A 90 6.17 -5.57 18.74
C ALA A 90 5.97 -5.65 17.22
N GLN A 91 5.23 -6.67 16.74
CA GLN A 91 4.90 -6.81 15.34
C GLN A 91 3.98 -5.67 14.86
N GLY A 92 3.01 -5.27 15.66
CA GLY A 92 2.13 -4.14 15.36
C GLY A 92 2.90 -2.82 15.28
N CYS A 93 3.83 -2.58 16.21
CA CYS A 93 4.71 -1.40 16.21
C CYS A 93 5.60 -1.37 14.95
N LEU A 94 6.22 -2.50 14.60
CA LEU A 94 7.04 -2.62 13.41
C LEU A 94 6.21 -2.38 12.13
N THR A 95 5.03 -2.97 12.04
CA THR A 95 4.09 -2.77 10.93
C THR A 95 3.71 -1.29 10.81
N ALA A 96 3.37 -0.63 11.92
CA ALA A 96 3.03 0.79 11.94
C ALA A 96 4.22 1.65 11.50
N LEU A 97 5.42 1.38 11.99
CA LEU A 97 6.65 2.08 11.61
C LEU A 97 6.93 1.97 10.11
N ILE A 98 6.90 0.75 9.57
CA ILE A 98 7.13 0.51 8.13
C ILE A 98 6.03 1.19 7.30
N SER A 99 4.77 1.12 7.73
CA SER A 99 3.64 1.74 7.02
C SER A 99 3.66 3.26 7.06
N PHE A 100 4.32 3.88 8.03
CA PHE A 100 4.46 5.33 8.14
C PHE A 100 5.71 5.85 7.44
N ILE A 101 6.88 5.28 7.73
CA ILE A 101 8.16 5.74 7.19
C ILE A 101 8.37 5.27 5.74
N GLY A 102 7.92 4.07 5.41
CA GLY A 102 8.14 3.47 4.10
C GLY A 102 7.59 4.31 2.93
N PRO A 103 6.32 4.75 2.96
CA PRO A 103 5.79 5.62 1.91
C PRO A 103 6.56 6.94 1.76
N ILE A 104 7.01 7.53 2.86
CA ILE A 104 7.80 8.76 2.84
C ILE A 104 9.13 8.52 2.12
N ALA A 105 9.85 7.45 2.47
CA ALA A 105 11.11 7.08 1.85
C ALA A 105 10.94 6.75 0.36
N LEU A 106 9.89 6.01 0.00
CA LEU A 106 9.61 5.64 -1.39
C LEU A 106 9.14 6.83 -2.24
N THR A 107 8.53 7.84 -1.62
CA THR A 107 8.09 9.05 -2.32
C THR A 107 9.21 10.08 -2.47
N ALA A 108 10.25 10.02 -1.65
CA ALA A 108 11.34 10.98 -1.64
C ALA A 108 11.99 11.20 -3.03
N PRO A 109 12.31 10.17 -3.84
CA PRO A 109 12.88 10.37 -5.18
C PRO A 109 11.97 11.20 -6.09
N ALA A 110 10.66 10.94 -6.06
CA ALA A 110 9.68 11.70 -6.84
C ALA A 110 9.56 13.15 -6.36
N ALA A 111 9.62 13.38 -5.05
CA ALA A 111 9.60 14.73 -4.47
C ALA A 111 10.84 15.52 -4.88
N VAL A 112 12.03 14.92 -4.84
CA VAL A 112 13.29 15.55 -5.29
C VAL A 112 13.20 15.90 -6.76
N LEU A 113 12.77 14.99 -7.62
CA LEU A 113 12.58 15.26 -9.04
C LEU A 113 11.57 16.39 -9.28
N ALA A 114 10.46 16.40 -8.54
CA ALA A 114 9.45 17.45 -8.63
C ALA A 114 10.03 18.84 -8.29
N LEU A 115 10.87 18.93 -7.27
CA LEU A 115 11.53 20.19 -6.88
C LEU A 115 12.51 20.70 -7.93
N ILE A 116 13.36 19.81 -8.46
CA ILE A 116 14.41 20.19 -9.42
C ILE A 116 13.80 20.62 -10.78
N THR A 117 12.71 19.98 -11.20
CA THR A 117 12.12 20.20 -12.53
C THR A 117 10.96 21.18 -12.56
N SER A 118 10.56 21.72 -11.41
CA SER A 118 9.42 22.66 -11.28
C SER A 118 9.56 23.93 -12.13
N GLY A 119 10.79 24.33 -12.50
CA GLY A 119 11.09 25.55 -13.22
C GLY A 119 10.67 25.56 -14.71
N THR A 120 10.47 24.41 -15.35
CA THR A 120 10.15 24.32 -16.78
C THR A 120 8.83 23.56 -17.02
N THR A 121 8.05 23.98 -18.02
CA THR A 121 6.80 23.32 -18.39
C THR A 121 7.02 21.87 -18.83
N VAL A 122 8.06 21.63 -19.64
CA VAL A 122 8.42 20.27 -20.09
C VAL A 122 8.83 19.39 -18.92
N GLY A 123 9.62 19.94 -17.98
CA GLY A 123 10.02 19.23 -16.76
C GLY A 123 8.81 18.80 -15.91
N ARG A 124 7.81 19.64 -15.74
CA ARG A 124 6.59 19.34 -14.98
C ARG A 124 5.80 18.16 -15.57
N TRP A 125 5.66 18.11 -16.89
CA TRP A 125 5.00 16.98 -17.57
C TRP A 125 5.84 15.70 -17.51
N ALA A 126 7.15 15.82 -17.71
CA ALA A 126 8.06 14.69 -17.62
C ALA A 126 8.01 14.04 -16.23
N VAL A 127 8.02 14.85 -15.17
CA VAL A 127 7.90 14.34 -13.80
C VAL A 127 6.56 13.66 -13.55
N LEU A 128 5.46 14.17 -14.09
CA LEU A 128 4.16 13.55 -13.96
C LEU A 128 4.17 12.14 -14.59
N VAL A 129 4.70 11.99 -15.79
CA VAL A 129 4.74 10.69 -16.49
C VAL A 129 5.68 9.72 -15.78
N VAL A 130 6.91 10.14 -15.51
CA VAL A 130 7.94 9.29 -14.88
C VAL A 130 7.54 8.94 -13.44
N GLY A 131 7.05 9.91 -12.67
CA GLY A 131 6.61 9.68 -11.30
C GLY A 131 5.40 8.75 -11.23
N THR A 132 4.40 8.93 -12.10
CA THR A 132 3.25 8.02 -12.15
C THR A 132 3.67 6.60 -12.52
N ALA A 133 4.55 6.44 -13.52
CA ALA A 133 5.09 5.14 -13.91
C ALA A 133 5.87 4.49 -12.76
N TYR A 134 6.67 5.26 -12.03
CA TYR A 134 7.38 4.80 -10.84
C TYR A 134 6.41 4.34 -9.73
N GLY A 135 5.38 5.13 -9.41
CA GLY A 135 4.37 4.78 -8.41
C GLY A 135 3.60 3.51 -8.77
N LEU A 136 3.18 3.38 -10.04
CA LEU A 136 2.54 2.16 -10.55
C LEU A 136 3.50 0.97 -10.53
N GLY A 137 4.78 1.16 -10.80
CA GLY A 137 5.81 0.14 -10.67
C GLY A 137 5.93 -0.38 -9.23
N LEU A 138 5.97 0.50 -8.25
CA LEU A 138 5.98 0.14 -6.83
C LEU A 138 4.72 -0.66 -6.44
N LEU A 139 3.55 -0.23 -6.91
CA LEU A 139 2.30 -0.96 -6.70
C LEU A 139 2.34 -2.35 -7.33
N ALA A 140 2.79 -2.46 -8.58
CA ALA A 140 2.88 -3.73 -9.30
C ALA A 140 3.82 -4.72 -8.58
N VAL A 141 4.99 -4.23 -8.14
CA VAL A 141 5.92 -5.03 -7.31
C VAL A 141 5.23 -5.50 -6.03
N GLY A 142 4.51 -4.62 -5.34
CA GLY A 142 3.75 -4.95 -4.14
C GLY A 142 2.75 -6.08 -4.37
N VAL A 143 1.95 -5.98 -5.44
CA VAL A 143 0.93 -6.98 -5.78
C VAL A 143 1.55 -8.30 -6.20
N VAL A 144 2.56 -8.31 -7.07
CA VAL A 144 3.19 -9.53 -7.58
C VAL A 144 3.95 -10.25 -6.46
N VAL A 145 4.83 -9.55 -5.76
CA VAL A 145 5.65 -10.15 -4.67
C VAL A 145 4.76 -10.55 -3.49
N GLY A 146 3.81 -9.71 -3.10
CA GLY A 146 2.86 -10.01 -2.04
C GLY A 146 1.94 -11.20 -2.38
N GLY A 147 1.50 -11.30 -3.64
CA GLY A 147 0.71 -12.42 -4.15
C GLY A 147 1.49 -13.72 -4.16
N ALA A 148 2.71 -13.73 -4.73
CA ALA A 148 3.58 -14.90 -4.77
C ALA A 148 3.91 -15.44 -3.35
N ARG A 149 4.08 -14.53 -2.38
CA ARG A 149 4.31 -14.93 -0.98
C ARG A 149 3.09 -15.59 -0.36
N LEU A 150 1.90 -15.12 -0.69
CA LEU A 150 0.65 -15.70 -0.23
C LEU A 150 0.47 -17.11 -0.81
N ASP A 151 0.69 -17.28 -2.10
CA ASP A 151 0.59 -18.59 -2.79
C ASP A 151 1.59 -19.59 -2.20
N ALA A 152 2.81 -19.18 -1.89
CA ALA A 152 3.81 -20.04 -1.27
C ALA A 152 3.43 -20.52 0.15
N ARG A 153 2.59 -19.77 0.88
CA ARG A 153 2.10 -20.12 2.22
C ARG A 153 0.74 -20.84 2.24
N ALA A 154 0.09 -20.95 1.10
CA ALA A 154 -1.21 -21.58 0.99
C ALA A 154 -1.27 -23.01 1.57
N PRO A 155 -0.28 -23.91 1.33
CA PRO A 155 -0.29 -25.26 1.90
C PRO A 155 -0.21 -25.28 3.43
N GLU A 156 0.57 -24.36 4.04
CA GLU A 156 0.69 -24.25 5.49
C GLU A 156 -0.63 -23.84 6.15
N LEU A 157 -1.34 -22.91 5.50
CA LEU A 157 -2.64 -22.43 5.97
C LEU A 157 -3.71 -23.52 5.89
N LEU A 158 -3.71 -24.33 4.85
CA LEU A 158 -4.62 -25.47 4.71
C LEU A 158 -4.36 -26.52 5.79
N GLY A 159 -3.10 -26.89 6.05
CA GLY A 159 -2.75 -27.84 7.10
C GLY A 159 -3.13 -27.36 8.51
N GLN A 160 -3.07 -26.06 8.79
CA GLN A 160 -3.55 -25.49 10.05
C GLN A 160 -5.06 -25.57 10.21
N LEU A 161 -5.83 -25.44 9.12
CA LEU A 161 -7.28 -25.57 9.14
C LEU A 161 -7.73 -27.02 9.36
N GLU A 162 -7.06 -27.98 8.76
CA GLU A 162 -7.33 -29.41 8.98
C GLU A 162 -7.07 -29.81 10.43
N SER A 163 -5.98 -29.31 11.03
CA SER A 163 -5.63 -29.61 12.44
C SER A 163 -6.54 -28.92 13.45
N ALA A 164 -7.24 -27.85 13.06
CA ALA A 164 -8.20 -27.15 13.94
C ALA A 164 -9.62 -27.74 13.93
N GLN A 165 -9.89 -28.70 13.04
CA GLN A 165 -11.19 -29.39 12.95
C GLN A 165 -11.23 -30.73 13.70
N ILE A 166 -10.12 -31.17 14.29
CA ILE A 166 -10.01 -32.35 15.13
C ILE A 166 -10.00 -31.95 16.61
#